data_74f95fa91eaf42612fc8faeb4ce4f7e4
#
_entry.id   74f95fa91eaf42612fc8faeb4ce4f7e4
#
_cell.length_a   1.000
_cell.length_b   1.000
_cell.length_c   1.000
_cell.angle_alpha   90.00
_cell.angle_beta   90.00
_cell.angle_gamma   90.00
#
_symmetry.space_group_name_H-M   'P 1'
#
loop_
_entity.id
_entity.type
_entity.pdbx_description
1 polymer ?
#
loop_
_entity_poly.entity_id
_entity_poly.type
_entity_poly.pdbx_seq_one_letter_code
_entity_poly.pdbx_strand_id
1 'polypeptide(L)'
;MSREHWERQASNWADWARRPDFDAYWKYSPHFFDLVPHPRDRTLEVGCGEGRVSRDLTRRGHRIVAVDASDHLIHLAKDADQNNSYLRCDAACLPFVDESFDLAVFYNSLMDIDDMESAVREAARVLRPGGVLCACVTHPIADAGRFESGEGDSPFVIDDTYLGDRRWFAAEIERDGLHMIFAGWAYPLEGYFGALERAGFAIQAVREPRVDQPTVARNSSEERWRRIPNFLMWRAVKA
;
A
#
# COMPACT_ATOMS: atom_id res chain seq x y z
N MET A 1 8.71 -0.25 15.52
CA MET A 1 9.57 -1.15 14.67
C MET A 1 9.50 -0.69 13.22
N SER A 2 8.35 -0.67 12.58
CA SER A 2 8.19 -0.27 11.19
C SER A 2 8.55 1.20 10.90
N ARG A 3 8.05 2.14 11.72
CA ARG A 3 8.39 3.57 11.60
C ARG A 3 9.90 3.85 11.56
N GLU A 4 10.68 3.25 12.47
CA GLU A 4 12.13 3.46 12.51
C GLU A 4 12.82 2.85 11.28
N HIS A 5 12.29 1.74 10.77
CA HIS A 5 12.78 1.14 9.54
C HIS A 5 12.60 2.09 8.36
N TRP A 6 11.38 2.59 8.13
CA TRP A 6 11.07 3.51 7.02
C TRP A 6 11.77 4.86 7.15
N GLU A 7 11.98 5.36 8.38
CA GLU A 7 12.80 6.55 8.60
C GLU A 7 14.24 6.35 8.11
N ARG A 8 14.85 5.19 8.38
CA ARG A 8 16.22 4.87 7.89
C ARG A 8 16.26 4.60 6.39
N GLN A 9 15.21 4.04 5.81
CA GLN A 9 15.15 3.70 4.39
C GLN A 9 14.63 4.84 3.50
N ALA A 10 14.27 5.98 4.05
CA ALA A 10 13.55 7.04 3.35
C ALA A 10 14.24 7.50 2.06
N SER A 11 15.55 7.76 2.08
CA SER A 11 16.30 8.15 0.87
C SER A 11 16.35 7.04 -0.17
N ASN A 12 16.66 5.81 0.27
CA ASN A 12 16.70 4.64 -0.62
C ASN A 12 15.33 4.41 -1.28
N TRP A 13 14.26 4.53 -0.48
CA TRP A 13 12.89 4.43 -0.99
C TRP A 13 12.56 5.53 -2.00
N ALA A 14 12.92 6.78 -1.75
CA ALA A 14 12.66 7.85 -2.68
C ALA A 14 13.37 7.65 -4.03
N ASP A 15 14.63 7.24 -4.01
CA ASP A 15 15.41 6.92 -5.22
C ASP A 15 14.78 5.75 -5.99
N TRP A 16 14.33 4.71 -5.26
CA TRP A 16 13.64 3.56 -5.81
C TRP A 16 12.30 3.92 -6.43
N ALA A 17 11.44 4.62 -5.67
CA ALA A 17 10.07 4.93 -6.05
C ALA A 17 9.98 5.95 -7.21
N ARG A 18 10.93 6.87 -7.30
CA ARG A 18 10.96 7.91 -8.34
C ARG A 18 11.47 7.44 -9.69
N ARG A 19 12.09 6.26 -9.74
CA ARG A 19 12.64 5.72 -10.99
C ARG A 19 11.50 5.16 -11.85
N PRO A 20 11.26 5.70 -13.08
CA PRO A 20 10.20 5.23 -13.94
C PRO A 20 10.35 3.74 -14.31
N ASP A 21 9.23 3.02 -14.36
CA ASP A 21 9.15 1.60 -14.73
C ASP A 21 10.02 0.64 -13.90
N PHE A 22 10.48 1.09 -12.74
CA PHE A 22 11.46 0.36 -11.95
C PHE A 22 10.81 -0.67 -11.02
N ASP A 23 9.73 -0.31 -10.33
CA ASP A 23 9.07 -1.17 -9.36
C ASP A 23 7.69 -1.67 -9.80
N ALA A 24 7.06 -2.46 -8.95
CA ALA A 24 5.75 -3.04 -9.20
C ALA A 24 4.62 -1.99 -9.32
N TYR A 25 4.81 -0.79 -8.78
CA TYR A 25 3.82 0.30 -8.88
C TYR A 25 3.38 0.55 -10.31
N TRP A 26 4.31 0.63 -11.23
CA TRP A 26 4.03 0.95 -12.64
C TRP A 26 3.15 -0.09 -13.34
N LYS A 27 3.21 -1.34 -12.88
CA LYS A 27 2.40 -2.45 -13.42
C LYS A 27 1.01 -2.51 -12.80
N TYR A 28 0.91 -2.25 -11.49
CA TYR A 28 -0.29 -2.57 -10.72
C TYR A 28 -1.11 -1.35 -10.30
N SER A 29 -0.52 -0.15 -10.22
CA SER A 29 -1.25 1.06 -9.81
C SER A 29 -2.45 1.41 -10.70
N PRO A 30 -2.48 1.16 -12.02
CA PRO A 30 -3.69 1.38 -12.81
C PRO A 30 -4.90 0.62 -12.27
N HIS A 31 -4.71 -0.66 -11.90
CA HIS A 31 -5.78 -1.49 -11.32
C HIS A 31 -6.28 -0.95 -9.97
N PHE A 32 -5.37 -0.37 -9.19
CA PHE A 32 -5.74 0.27 -7.92
C PHE A 32 -6.57 1.53 -8.18
N PHE A 33 -6.14 2.38 -9.10
CA PHE A 33 -6.87 3.61 -9.40
C PHE A 33 -8.24 3.37 -10.02
N ASP A 34 -8.47 2.22 -10.67
CA ASP A 34 -9.80 1.79 -11.12
C ASP A 34 -10.75 1.46 -9.96
N LEU A 35 -10.23 1.14 -8.78
CA LEU A 35 -11.02 0.94 -7.56
C LEU A 35 -11.34 2.25 -6.84
N VAL A 36 -10.49 3.27 -7.01
CA VAL A 36 -10.66 4.56 -6.35
C VAL A 36 -11.89 5.27 -6.94
N PRO A 37 -12.85 5.71 -6.11
CA PRO A 37 -14.03 6.42 -6.61
C PRO A 37 -13.64 7.79 -7.18
N HIS A 38 -14.54 8.37 -7.97
CA HIS A 38 -14.37 9.76 -8.42
C HIS A 38 -14.20 10.71 -7.23
N PRO A 39 -13.37 11.78 -7.38
CA PRO A 39 -13.10 12.74 -6.32
C PRO A 39 -14.40 13.41 -5.85
N ARG A 40 -14.48 13.62 -4.53
CA ARG A 40 -15.54 14.39 -3.87
C ARG A 40 -14.92 15.60 -3.18
N ASP A 41 -15.06 15.70 -1.85
CA ASP A 41 -14.55 16.84 -1.10
C ASP A 41 -13.07 16.65 -0.70
N ARG A 42 -12.76 15.65 0.14
CA ARG A 42 -11.41 15.47 0.70
C ARG A 42 -10.99 14.01 0.72
N THR A 43 -9.76 13.77 0.31
CA THR A 43 -9.13 12.44 0.33
C THR A 43 -7.95 12.45 1.31
N LEU A 44 -7.90 11.44 2.19
CA LEU A 44 -6.78 11.16 3.08
C LEU A 44 -5.94 10.02 2.48
N GLU A 45 -4.64 10.23 2.31
CA GLU A 45 -3.70 9.15 2.05
C GLU A 45 -2.91 8.84 3.33
N VAL A 46 -2.89 7.58 3.77
CA VAL A 46 -2.22 7.12 4.98
C VAL A 46 -1.02 6.25 4.63
N GLY A 47 0.16 6.64 5.11
CA GLY A 47 1.44 6.06 4.72
C GLY A 47 1.84 6.51 3.31
N CYS A 48 1.88 7.83 3.09
CA CYS A 48 2.10 8.40 1.76
C CYS A 48 3.54 8.26 1.24
N GLY A 49 4.49 7.92 2.12
CA GLY A 49 5.90 7.84 1.75
C GLY A 49 6.42 9.16 1.15
N GLU A 50 7.08 9.08 0.00
CA GLU A 50 7.60 10.23 -0.75
C GLU A 50 6.52 10.95 -1.60
N GLY A 51 5.24 10.59 -1.45
CA GLY A 51 4.10 11.28 -2.04
C GLY A 51 3.73 10.87 -3.47
N ARG A 52 4.22 9.75 -4.01
CA ARG A 52 3.95 9.29 -5.37
C ARG A 52 2.46 9.11 -5.65
N VAL A 53 1.75 8.41 -4.77
CA VAL A 53 0.31 8.14 -4.91
C VAL A 53 -0.50 9.42 -4.70
N SER A 54 -0.09 10.30 -3.77
CA SER A 54 -0.69 11.64 -3.61
C SER A 54 -0.68 12.42 -4.91
N ARG A 55 0.48 12.50 -5.59
CA ARG A 55 0.61 13.19 -6.87
C ARG A 55 -0.28 12.59 -7.95
N ASP A 56 -0.40 11.26 -8.01
CA ASP A 56 -1.24 10.58 -8.99
C ASP A 56 -2.74 10.74 -8.71
N LEU A 57 -3.15 10.77 -7.45
CA LEU A 57 -4.53 11.10 -7.04
C LEU A 57 -4.87 12.56 -7.36
N THR A 58 -3.94 13.48 -7.14
CA THR A 58 -4.12 14.91 -7.50
C THR A 58 -4.32 15.10 -9.01
N ARG A 59 -3.56 14.38 -9.85
CA ARG A 59 -3.77 14.39 -11.30
C ARG A 59 -5.15 13.86 -11.71
N ARG A 60 -5.79 13.07 -10.87
CA ARG A 60 -7.16 12.54 -11.04
C ARG A 60 -8.23 13.45 -10.42
N GLY A 61 -7.82 14.62 -9.90
CA GLY A 61 -8.71 15.63 -9.36
C GLY A 61 -9.02 15.51 -7.87
N HIS A 62 -8.35 14.62 -7.13
CA HIS A 62 -8.54 14.52 -5.68
C HIS A 62 -7.87 15.68 -4.94
N ARG A 63 -8.49 16.12 -3.85
CA ARG A 63 -7.93 17.10 -2.89
C ARG A 63 -7.32 16.33 -1.74
N ILE A 64 -6.00 16.25 -1.71
CA ILE A 64 -5.25 15.34 -0.85
C ILE A 64 -4.79 16.01 0.43
N VAL A 65 -5.00 15.30 1.54
CA VAL A 65 -4.22 15.40 2.77
C VAL A 65 -3.50 14.06 2.93
N ALA A 66 -2.18 14.09 3.04
CA ALA A 66 -1.36 12.89 3.08
C ALA A 66 -0.57 12.83 4.39
N VAL A 67 -0.50 11.66 4.99
CA VAL A 67 0.19 11.45 6.26
C VAL A 67 1.19 10.29 6.17
N ASP A 68 2.29 10.44 6.88
CA ASP A 68 3.30 9.40 7.09
C ASP A 68 3.91 9.52 8.48
N ALA A 69 4.39 8.42 9.04
CA ALA A 69 5.05 8.41 10.33
C ALA A 69 6.53 8.87 10.25
N SER A 70 7.15 8.75 9.08
CA SER A 70 8.54 9.17 8.84
C SER A 70 8.61 10.66 8.55
N ASP A 71 9.42 11.36 9.35
CA ASP A 71 9.67 12.79 9.13
C ASP A 71 10.46 13.02 7.83
N HIS A 72 11.42 12.16 7.56
CA HIS A 72 12.25 12.23 6.36
C HIS A 72 11.41 12.03 5.08
N LEU A 73 10.50 11.02 5.04
CA LEU A 73 9.61 10.82 3.89
C LEU A 73 8.67 12.01 3.68
N ILE A 74 8.13 12.59 4.74
CA ILE A 74 7.30 13.80 4.67
C ILE A 74 8.07 14.99 4.07
N HIS A 75 9.34 15.18 4.44
CA HIS A 75 10.16 16.21 3.82
C HIS A 75 10.37 15.96 2.32
N LEU A 76 10.71 14.74 1.95
CA LEU A 76 10.86 14.34 0.54
C LEU A 76 9.58 14.49 -0.28
N ALA A 77 8.42 14.23 0.33
CA ALA A 77 7.12 14.43 -0.32
C ALA A 77 6.81 15.93 -0.54
N LYS A 78 7.07 16.78 0.46
CA LYS A 78 6.92 18.25 0.37
C LYS A 78 7.84 18.86 -0.68
N ASP A 79 9.09 18.41 -0.74
CA ASP A 79 10.05 18.88 -1.72
C ASP A 79 9.64 18.52 -3.16
N ALA A 80 9.00 17.36 -3.33
CA ALA A 80 8.55 16.89 -4.63
C ALA A 80 7.22 17.50 -5.09
N ASP A 81 6.39 17.97 -4.16
CA ASP A 81 5.05 18.49 -4.46
C ASP A 81 4.57 19.48 -3.39
N GLN A 82 4.32 20.71 -3.81
CA GLN A 82 3.83 21.79 -2.95
C GLN A 82 2.30 22.00 -3.02
N ASN A 83 1.59 21.21 -3.84
CA ASN A 83 0.16 21.37 -4.05
C ASN A 83 -0.67 20.61 -3.01
N ASN A 84 -0.12 19.53 -2.42
CA ASN A 84 -0.77 18.71 -1.42
C ASN A 84 -0.34 19.07 0.01
N SER A 85 -1.18 18.71 0.96
CA SER A 85 -0.87 18.87 2.39
C SER A 85 -0.23 17.59 2.93
N TYR A 86 1.04 17.64 3.32
CA TYR A 86 1.78 16.53 3.90
C TYR A 86 2.02 16.73 5.39
N LEU A 87 1.63 15.78 6.20
CA LEU A 87 1.67 15.85 7.67
C LEU A 87 2.37 14.62 8.26
N ARG A 88 3.29 14.84 9.18
CA ARG A 88 3.83 13.73 9.97
C ARG A 88 2.86 13.36 11.08
N CYS A 89 2.36 12.13 11.10
CA CYS A 89 1.59 11.58 12.22
C CYS A 89 1.62 10.05 12.24
N ASP A 90 1.17 9.49 13.36
CA ASP A 90 0.92 8.06 13.48
C ASP A 90 -0.47 7.76 12.92
N ALA A 91 -0.57 6.76 12.04
CA ALA A 91 -1.83 6.30 11.47
C ALA A 91 -2.82 5.76 12.54
N ALA A 92 -2.30 5.26 13.65
CA ALA A 92 -3.12 4.81 14.79
C ALA A 92 -3.70 5.94 15.64
N CYS A 93 -3.33 7.22 15.34
CA CYS A 93 -3.82 8.41 16.07
C CYS A 93 -3.83 9.61 15.12
N LEU A 94 -4.81 9.67 14.22
CA LEU A 94 -4.92 10.72 13.21
C LEU A 94 -5.36 12.06 13.81
N PRO A 95 -4.65 13.16 13.52
CA PRO A 95 -4.94 14.49 14.11
C PRO A 95 -6.09 15.21 13.38
N PHE A 96 -7.13 14.49 13.01
CA PHE A 96 -8.27 15.01 12.29
C PHE A 96 -9.55 14.80 13.09
N VAL A 97 -10.51 15.69 12.91
CA VAL A 97 -11.85 15.53 13.49
C VAL A 97 -12.62 14.41 12.80
N ASP A 98 -13.62 13.87 13.50
CA ASP A 98 -14.48 12.84 12.95
C ASP A 98 -15.14 13.31 11.65
N GLU A 99 -15.40 12.39 10.74
CA GLU A 99 -16.21 12.61 9.52
C GLU A 99 -15.71 13.75 8.62
N SER A 100 -14.38 13.93 8.54
CA SER A 100 -13.75 15.01 7.76
C SER A 100 -13.29 14.63 6.35
N PHE A 101 -13.39 13.34 5.99
CA PHE A 101 -12.96 12.83 4.69
C PHE A 101 -14.03 11.96 4.02
N ASP A 102 -13.99 11.90 2.68
CA ASP A 102 -14.86 11.05 1.88
C ASP A 102 -14.16 9.77 1.43
N LEU A 103 -12.84 9.81 1.35
CA LEU A 103 -12.00 8.71 0.91
C LEU A 103 -10.75 8.62 1.79
N ALA A 104 -10.42 7.40 2.21
CA ALA A 104 -9.12 7.05 2.79
C ALA A 104 -8.40 6.06 1.86
N VAL A 105 -7.12 6.30 1.61
CA VAL A 105 -6.27 5.49 0.73
C VAL A 105 -5.09 4.95 1.51
N PHE A 106 -4.87 3.63 1.40
CA PHE A 106 -3.69 2.92 1.88
C PHE A 106 -3.05 2.18 0.69
N TYR A 107 -2.00 2.72 0.12
CA TYR A 107 -1.32 2.06 -0.99
C TYR A 107 0.02 1.49 -0.54
N ASN A 108 0.10 0.19 -0.36
CA ASN A 108 1.27 -0.52 0.17
C ASN A 108 1.81 0.11 1.47
N SER A 109 0.91 0.47 2.36
CA SER A 109 1.25 1.08 3.65
C SER A 109 0.60 0.37 4.85
N LEU A 110 -0.54 -0.29 4.64
CA LEU A 110 -1.28 -0.89 5.76
C LEU A 110 -0.49 -2.02 6.44
N MET A 111 0.29 -2.80 5.68
CA MET A 111 1.19 -3.82 6.20
C MET A 111 2.42 -3.23 6.90
N ASP A 112 2.69 -1.94 6.71
CA ASP A 112 3.83 -1.26 7.33
C ASP A 112 3.47 -0.53 8.63
N ILE A 113 2.21 -0.61 9.06
CA ILE A 113 1.74 0.03 10.28
C ILE A 113 1.78 -0.97 11.44
N ASP A 114 2.52 -0.64 12.51
CA ASP A 114 2.70 -1.53 13.67
C ASP A 114 1.37 -1.86 14.37
N ASP A 115 0.43 -0.90 14.45
CA ASP A 115 -0.93 -1.09 14.94
C ASP A 115 -1.96 -0.85 13.82
N MET A 116 -2.05 -1.83 12.92
CA MET A 116 -2.94 -1.80 11.75
C MET A 116 -4.41 -1.69 12.15
N GLU A 117 -4.84 -2.37 13.21
CA GLU A 117 -6.24 -2.32 13.66
C GLU A 117 -6.64 -0.91 14.11
N SER A 118 -5.77 -0.23 14.87
CA SER A 118 -6.00 1.15 15.27
C SER A 118 -6.00 2.10 14.07
N ALA A 119 -5.13 1.87 13.08
CA ALA A 119 -5.12 2.68 11.86
C ALA A 119 -6.41 2.53 11.05
N VAL A 120 -6.95 1.32 10.92
CA VAL A 120 -8.23 1.06 10.25
C VAL A 120 -9.39 1.71 11.04
N ARG A 121 -9.36 1.65 12.38
CA ARG A 121 -10.36 2.28 13.24
C ARG A 121 -10.32 3.81 13.14
N GLU A 122 -9.12 4.41 13.09
CA GLU A 122 -8.94 5.85 12.88
C GLU A 122 -9.41 6.28 11.48
N ALA A 123 -9.12 5.47 10.44
CA ALA A 123 -9.67 5.72 9.10
C ALA A 123 -11.21 5.70 9.11
N ALA A 124 -11.82 4.74 9.82
CA ALA A 124 -13.27 4.71 9.99
C ALA A 124 -13.80 5.96 10.73
N ARG A 125 -13.12 6.41 11.79
CA ARG A 125 -13.52 7.60 12.56
C ARG A 125 -13.50 8.86 11.70
N VAL A 126 -12.44 9.08 10.92
CA VAL A 126 -12.29 10.30 10.12
C VAL A 126 -13.10 10.29 8.82
N LEU A 127 -13.54 9.11 8.36
CA LEU A 127 -14.43 9.01 7.21
C LEU A 127 -15.87 9.33 7.60
N ARG A 128 -16.57 10.07 6.73
CA ARG A 128 -18.01 10.32 6.82
C ARG A 128 -18.79 9.01 6.70
N PRO A 129 -20.04 8.92 7.19
CA PRO A 129 -20.94 7.83 6.84
C PRO A 129 -21.02 7.64 5.32
N GLY A 130 -20.91 6.42 4.83
CA GLY A 130 -20.80 6.13 3.40
C GLY A 130 -19.45 6.52 2.76
N GLY A 131 -18.49 6.94 3.57
CA GLY A 131 -17.11 7.18 3.13
C GLY A 131 -16.41 5.89 2.71
N VAL A 132 -15.43 6.01 1.84
CA VAL A 132 -14.77 4.87 1.18
C VAL A 132 -13.35 4.69 1.70
N LEU A 133 -12.93 3.45 1.90
CA LEU A 133 -11.55 3.05 2.10
C LEU A 133 -11.09 2.22 0.90
N CYS A 134 -9.99 2.63 0.25
CA CYS A 134 -9.32 1.84 -0.77
C CYS A 134 -7.93 1.45 -0.27
N ALA A 135 -7.59 0.17 -0.37
CA ALA A 135 -6.28 -0.32 0.03
C ALA A 135 -5.65 -1.24 -1.02
N CYS A 136 -4.34 -1.21 -1.06
CA CYS A 136 -3.47 -2.15 -1.75
C CYS A 136 -2.43 -2.65 -0.75
N VAL A 137 -2.22 -3.96 -0.68
CA VAL A 137 -1.16 -4.60 0.11
C VAL A 137 -0.49 -5.67 -0.72
N THR A 138 0.73 -6.09 -0.34
CA THR A 138 1.27 -7.36 -0.84
C THR A 138 0.28 -8.48 -0.52
N HIS A 139 0.15 -9.42 -1.45
CA HIS A 139 -0.85 -10.47 -1.26
C HIS A 139 -0.40 -11.45 -0.16
N PRO A 140 -1.25 -11.76 0.84
CA PRO A 140 -0.90 -12.65 1.94
C PRO A 140 -0.33 -14.02 1.51
N ILE A 141 -0.77 -14.57 0.37
CA ILE A 141 -0.18 -15.79 -0.19
C ILE A 141 1.27 -15.55 -0.67
N ALA A 142 1.53 -14.40 -1.31
CA ALA A 142 2.88 -14.05 -1.75
C ALA A 142 3.84 -13.87 -0.57
N ASP A 143 3.34 -13.33 0.55
CA ASP A 143 4.13 -13.16 1.78
C ASP A 143 4.36 -14.49 2.54
N ALA A 144 3.60 -15.56 2.24
CA ALA A 144 3.73 -16.86 2.90
C ALA A 144 4.77 -17.78 2.25
N GLY A 145 5.35 -17.39 1.11
CA GLY A 145 6.28 -18.25 0.40
C GLY A 145 7.11 -17.50 -0.63
N ARG A 146 7.73 -18.26 -1.52
CA ARG A 146 8.55 -17.72 -2.60
C ARG A 146 8.52 -18.60 -3.83
N PHE A 147 8.89 -18.05 -4.96
CA PHE A 147 9.26 -18.84 -6.12
C PHE A 147 10.66 -19.44 -5.93
N GLU A 148 10.85 -20.70 -6.34
CA GLU A 148 12.14 -21.39 -6.23
C GLU A 148 13.22 -20.77 -7.13
N SER A 149 12.79 -20.13 -8.23
CA SER A 149 13.69 -19.45 -9.16
C SER A 149 13.06 -18.20 -9.78
N GLY A 150 13.82 -17.48 -10.60
CA GLY A 150 13.35 -16.34 -11.39
C GLY A 150 12.57 -16.73 -12.66
N GLU A 151 12.47 -18.01 -13.01
CA GLU A 151 11.83 -18.46 -14.25
C GLU A 151 10.30 -18.29 -14.19
N GLY A 152 9.68 -18.09 -15.36
CA GLY A 152 8.26 -17.87 -15.49
C GLY A 152 7.37 -19.03 -15.02
N ASP A 153 7.86 -20.26 -15.13
CA ASP A 153 7.19 -21.50 -14.72
C ASP A 153 7.63 -22.02 -13.35
N SER A 154 8.51 -21.27 -12.65
CA SER A 154 9.05 -21.65 -11.34
C SER A 154 7.94 -22.04 -10.34
N PRO A 155 8.06 -23.15 -9.62
CA PRO A 155 7.14 -23.51 -8.56
C PRO A 155 7.09 -22.40 -7.49
N PHE A 156 5.91 -22.19 -6.91
CA PHE A 156 5.75 -21.37 -5.72
C PHE A 156 5.67 -22.30 -4.50
N VAL A 157 6.54 -22.08 -3.54
CA VAL A 157 6.64 -22.89 -2.31
C VAL A 157 6.23 -22.03 -1.14
N ILE A 158 5.26 -22.52 -0.37
CA ILE A 158 4.94 -21.99 0.94
C ILE A 158 5.98 -22.54 1.90
N ASP A 159 6.90 -21.69 2.36
CA ASP A 159 8.05 -22.06 3.20
C ASP A 159 7.94 -21.58 4.65
N ASP A 160 6.80 -20.96 4.99
CA ASP A 160 6.44 -20.54 6.32
C ASP A 160 4.92 -20.74 6.54
N THR A 161 4.41 -20.36 7.71
CA THR A 161 2.98 -20.45 8.00
C THR A 161 2.21 -19.29 7.37
N TYR A 162 1.08 -19.62 6.72
CA TYR A 162 0.11 -18.61 6.28
C TYR A 162 -0.87 -18.24 7.39
N LEU A 163 -1.21 -19.20 8.24
CA LEU A 163 -2.18 -19.03 9.33
C LEU A 163 -1.51 -18.58 10.61
N GLY A 164 -2.25 -17.88 11.45
CA GLY A 164 -1.82 -17.39 12.76
C GLY A 164 -1.75 -15.88 12.82
N ASP A 165 -0.99 -15.38 13.80
CA ASP A 165 -0.75 -13.96 13.99
C ASP A 165 0.17 -13.39 12.89
N ARG A 166 0.25 -12.06 12.81
CA ARG A 166 1.17 -11.36 11.92
C ARG A 166 2.63 -11.79 12.13
N ARG A 167 3.38 -11.81 11.05
CA ARG A 167 4.81 -12.12 11.03
C ARG A 167 5.59 -10.94 10.44
N TRP A 168 6.68 -10.55 11.11
CA TRP A 168 7.60 -9.55 10.54
C TRP A 168 8.49 -10.19 9.47
N PHE A 169 8.61 -9.53 8.33
CA PHE A 169 9.55 -9.92 7.28
C PHE A 169 10.46 -8.76 6.91
N ALA A 170 11.62 -9.09 6.36
CA ALA A 170 12.51 -8.13 5.71
C ALA A 170 13.15 -8.80 4.49
N ALA A 171 13.21 -8.07 3.38
CA ALA A 171 13.83 -8.51 2.14
C ALA A 171 14.78 -7.43 1.62
N GLU A 172 16.04 -7.77 1.48
CA GLU A 172 17.08 -6.90 0.93
C GLU A 172 17.15 -7.12 -0.58
N ILE A 173 17.07 -6.05 -1.35
CA ILE A 173 17.11 -6.08 -2.80
C ILE A 173 18.11 -5.04 -3.30
N GLU A 174 19.02 -5.50 -4.13
CA GLU A 174 19.89 -4.64 -4.95
C GLU A 174 19.51 -4.78 -6.41
N ARG A 175 19.28 -3.65 -7.07
CA ARG A 175 18.88 -3.63 -8.47
C ARG A 175 19.39 -2.36 -9.15
N ASP A 176 20.13 -2.51 -10.23
CA ASP A 176 20.66 -1.40 -11.05
C ASP A 176 21.35 -0.30 -10.24
N GLY A 177 22.11 -0.69 -9.23
CA GLY A 177 22.85 0.20 -8.35
C GLY A 177 22.00 0.88 -7.26
N LEU A 178 20.72 0.55 -7.14
CA LEU A 178 19.87 0.94 -6.03
C LEU A 178 19.74 -0.20 -5.02
N HIS A 179 19.85 0.14 -3.76
CA HIS A 179 19.72 -0.78 -2.64
C HIS A 179 18.50 -0.42 -1.81
N MET A 180 17.67 -1.42 -1.47
CA MET A 180 16.48 -1.23 -0.65
C MET A 180 16.27 -2.42 0.28
N ILE A 181 15.90 -2.16 1.52
CA ILE A 181 15.39 -3.17 2.45
C ILE A 181 13.89 -2.93 2.63
N PHE A 182 13.09 -3.79 2.02
CA PHE A 182 11.65 -3.82 2.25
C PHE A 182 11.38 -4.60 3.53
N ALA A 183 10.58 -4.04 4.42
CA ALA A 183 10.18 -4.74 5.64
C ALA A 183 8.80 -4.32 6.08
N GLY A 184 8.04 -5.26 6.63
CA GLY A 184 6.66 -5.05 7.04
C GLY A 184 6.10 -6.27 7.77
N TRP A 185 4.80 -6.24 8.00
CA TRP A 185 4.04 -7.31 8.62
C TRP A 185 3.29 -8.12 7.58
N ALA A 186 3.54 -9.40 7.48
CA ALA A 186 2.70 -10.34 6.75
C ALA A 186 1.49 -10.71 7.62
N TYR A 187 0.29 -10.48 7.11
CA TYR A 187 -0.98 -10.83 7.74
C TYR A 187 -1.70 -11.87 6.89
N PRO A 188 -2.47 -12.82 7.47
CA PRO A 188 -3.45 -13.57 6.71
C PRO A 188 -4.59 -12.66 6.24
N LEU A 189 -5.38 -13.09 5.27
CA LEU A 189 -6.58 -12.36 4.81
C LEU A 189 -7.51 -11.97 5.96
N GLU A 190 -7.72 -12.88 6.91
CA GLU A 190 -8.54 -12.65 8.09
C GLU A 190 -8.05 -11.45 8.91
N GLY A 191 -6.73 -11.22 8.99
CA GLY A 191 -6.16 -10.09 9.70
C GLY A 191 -6.64 -8.75 9.13
N TYR A 192 -6.56 -8.59 7.81
CA TYR A 192 -7.03 -7.36 7.15
C TYR A 192 -8.55 -7.22 7.20
N PHE A 193 -9.28 -8.25 6.76
CA PHE A 193 -10.73 -8.16 6.64
C PHE A 193 -11.44 -8.16 7.99
N GLY A 194 -10.89 -8.84 9.00
CA GLY A 194 -11.40 -8.77 10.37
C GLY A 194 -11.21 -7.38 11.00
N ALA A 195 -10.09 -6.69 10.71
CA ALA A 195 -9.92 -5.30 11.15
C ALA A 195 -10.95 -4.36 10.51
N LEU A 196 -11.24 -4.54 9.21
CA LEU A 196 -12.27 -3.77 8.51
C LEU A 196 -13.67 -4.04 9.07
N GLU A 197 -14.02 -5.30 9.31
CA GLU A 197 -15.31 -5.70 9.89
C GLU A 197 -15.51 -5.07 11.27
N ARG A 198 -14.50 -5.18 12.16
CA ARG A 198 -14.56 -4.57 13.51
C ARG A 198 -14.66 -3.05 13.48
N ALA A 199 -14.17 -2.40 12.43
CA ALA A 199 -14.28 -0.96 12.23
C ALA A 199 -15.56 -0.51 11.49
N GLY A 200 -16.46 -1.45 11.17
CA GLY A 200 -17.74 -1.15 10.53
C GLY A 200 -17.67 -0.93 9.02
N PHE A 201 -16.68 -1.50 8.35
CA PHE A 201 -16.60 -1.44 6.90
C PHE A 201 -17.26 -2.67 6.24
N ALA A 202 -17.99 -2.42 5.15
CA ALA A 202 -18.48 -3.44 4.24
C ALA A 202 -17.62 -3.47 2.97
N ILE A 203 -17.14 -4.65 2.57
CA ILE A 203 -16.35 -4.83 1.34
C ILE A 203 -17.24 -4.68 0.12
N GLN A 204 -16.89 -3.79 -0.80
CA GLN A 204 -17.60 -3.57 -2.07
C GLN A 204 -16.90 -4.23 -3.26
N ALA A 205 -15.59 -4.29 -3.25
CA ALA A 205 -14.82 -4.88 -4.34
C ALA A 205 -13.48 -5.42 -3.82
N VAL A 206 -13.04 -6.55 -4.39
CA VAL A 206 -11.72 -7.13 -4.20
C VAL A 206 -11.09 -7.36 -5.57
N ARG A 207 -9.79 -7.12 -5.71
CA ARG A 207 -9.01 -7.38 -6.92
C ARG A 207 -7.69 -8.05 -6.58
N GLU A 208 -7.35 -9.03 -7.40
CA GLU A 208 -6.05 -9.70 -7.46
C GLU A 208 -5.51 -9.47 -8.88
N PRO A 209 -4.86 -8.31 -9.11
CA PRO A 209 -4.46 -7.94 -10.47
C PRO A 209 -3.39 -8.87 -11.01
N ARG A 210 -3.51 -9.22 -12.27
CA ARG A 210 -2.54 -10.05 -12.99
C ARG A 210 -1.62 -9.18 -13.82
N VAL A 211 -0.38 -9.63 -13.98
CA VAL A 211 0.54 -9.04 -14.94
C VAL A 211 -0.02 -9.22 -16.35
N ASP A 212 0.01 -8.16 -17.16
CA ASP A 212 -0.47 -8.19 -18.53
C ASP A 212 0.49 -8.91 -19.50
N GLN A 213 -0.02 -9.32 -20.63
CA GLN A 213 0.77 -10.03 -21.64
C GLN A 213 1.92 -9.19 -22.23
N PRO A 214 1.77 -7.89 -22.50
CA PRO A 214 2.89 -7.04 -22.90
C PRO A 214 4.04 -7.01 -21.90
N THR A 215 3.76 -7.02 -20.60
CA THR A 215 4.80 -7.07 -19.56
C THR A 215 5.53 -8.40 -19.57
N VAL A 216 4.82 -9.52 -19.69
CA VAL A 216 5.43 -10.86 -19.83
C VAL A 216 6.27 -10.94 -21.09
N ALA A 217 5.82 -10.38 -22.20
CA ALA A 217 6.58 -10.38 -23.46
C ALA A 217 7.91 -9.62 -23.35
N ARG A 218 7.97 -8.58 -22.50
CA ARG A 218 9.22 -7.85 -22.21
C ARG A 218 10.12 -8.58 -21.21
N ASN A 219 9.52 -9.30 -20.27
CA ASN A 219 10.24 -10.06 -19.25
C ASN A 219 9.47 -11.34 -18.90
N SER A 220 9.92 -12.48 -19.45
CA SER A 220 9.27 -13.79 -19.27
C SER A 220 9.22 -14.24 -17.80
N SER A 221 10.10 -13.75 -16.95
CA SER A 221 10.08 -14.06 -15.52
C SER A 221 8.81 -13.57 -14.82
N GLU A 222 8.12 -12.58 -15.40
CA GLU A 222 6.86 -12.04 -14.87
C GLU A 222 5.68 -13.03 -15.05
N GLU A 223 5.78 -14.06 -15.88
CA GLU A 223 4.74 -15.08 -16.07
C GLU A 223 4.37 -15.76 -14.75
N ARG A 224 5.34 -15.97 -13.84
CA ARG A 224 5.10 -16.55 -12.51
C ARG A 224 4.03 -15.79 -11.71
N TRP A 225 3.97 -14.43 -11.83
CA TRP A 225 3.01 -13.58 -11.15
C TRP A 225 1.60 -13.58 -11.77
N ARG A 226 1.39 -14.40 -12.79
CA ARG A 226 0.05 -14.69 -13.33
C ARG A 226 -0.60 -15.91 -12.68
N ARG A 227 0.17 -16.69 -11.91
CA ARG A 227 -0.30 -17.87 -11.18
C ARG A 227 -0.51 -17.61 -9.70
N ILE A 228 0.31 -16.74 -9.12
CA ILE A 228 0.23 -16.30 -7.72
C ILE A 228 0.05 -14.78 -7.74
N PRO A 229 -0.98 -14.23 -7.08
CA PRO A 229 -1.19 -12.79 -7.03
C PRO A 229 -0.09 -12.12 -6.21
N ASN A 230 0.48 -11.04 -6.76
CA ASN A 230 1.49 -10.23 -6.06
C ASN A 230 0.86 -9.23 -5.10
N PHE A 231 -0.30 -8.69 -5.48
CA PHE A 231 -1.03 -7.70 -4.67
C PHE A 231 -2.49 -8.11 -4.46
N LEU A 232 -3.00 -7.68 -3.32
CA LEU A 232 -4.42 -7.70 -2.97
C LEU A 232 -4.91 -6.25 -2.87
N MET A 233 -5.99 -5.94 -3.57
CA MET A 233 -6.59 -4.61 -3.55
C MET A 233 -8.06 -4.70 -3.20
N TRP A 234 -8.57 -3.75 -2.41
CA TRP A 234 -9.99 -3.72 -2.10
C TRP A 234 -10.52 -2.30 -1.97
N ARG A 235 -11.82 -2.21 -2.13
CA ARG A 235 -12.63 -1.06 -1.77
C ARG A 235 -13.67 -1.48 -0.74
N ALA A 236 -13.75 -0.72 0.35
CA ALA A 236 -14.70 -0.91 1.41
C ALA A 236 -15.45 0.39 1.69
N VAL A 237 -16.66 0.30 2.22
CA VAL A 237 -17.51 1.46 2.59
C VAL A 237 -17.80 1.42 4.05
N LYS A 238 -17.67 2.55 4.73
CA LYS A 238 -18.11 2.75 6.11
C LYS A 238 -19.64 2.69 6.17
N ALA A 239 -20.18 1.78 7.00
CA ALA A 239 -21.60 1.65 7.27
C ALA A 239 -22.19 2.89 7.92
#